data_38d304ce635bbb312a1bfdd5a235b99c
#
_entry.id   38d304ce635bbb312a1bfdd5a235b99c
#
_cell.length_a   1.000
_cell.length_b   1.000
_cell.length_c   1.000
_cell.angle_alpha   90.00
_cell.angle_beta   90.00
_cell.angle_gamma   90.00
#
_symmetry.space_group_name_H-M   'P 1'
#
loop_
_entity.id
_entity.type
_entity.pdbx_description
1 polymer ?
#
loop_
_entity_poly.entity_id
_entity_poly.type
_entity_poly.pdbx_seq_one_letter_code
_entity_poly.pdbx_strand_id
1 'polypeptide(L)'
;AAGYLWNAGMFIVSAGVLAAHLARLLPDMHARLETIARAWGTPEFDEVLADNWPHLTKIAIDHAIAEPVAADGGVAVVPADAELGWTDLGDFEALTGIVAEAGNLGEALRVESDGAAVFGSLAQDGEGPLVALVGVPDVAVALTPDAILVTRRDRAQSVKAVVDQLAEQGRSDLL
;
A
#
# COMPACT_ATOMS: atom_id res chain seq x y z
N ALA A 1 -29.03 -7.69 -1.46
CA ALA A 1 -27.69 -7.26 -1.92
C ALA A 1 -27.78 -7.05 -3.43
N ALA A 2 -27.21 -5.97 -3.98
CA ALA A 2 -27.30 -5.61 -5.41
C ALA A 2 -26.36 -6.46 -6.31
N GLY A 3 -25.71 -7.50 -5.78
CA GLY A 3 -24.84 -8.40 -6.54
C GLY A 3 -23.45 -7.81 -6.91
N TYR A 4 -23.07 -6.69 -6.30
CA TYR A 4 -21.74 -6.13 -6.50
C TYR A 4 -20.66 -6.94 -5.78
N LEU A 5 -19.48 -6.99 -6.36
CA LEU A 5 -18.27 -7.59 -5.79
C LEU A 5 -17.24 -6.49 -5.48
N TRP A 6 -16.42 -6.71 -4.45
CA TRP A 6 -15.24 -5.89 -4.22
C TRP A 6 -14.19 -6.15 -5.30
N ASN A 7 -13.61 -5.08 -5.84
CA ASN A 7 -12.42 -5.18 -6.68
C ASN A 7 -11.18 -5.32 -5.77
N ALA A 8 -10.49 -6.44 -5.88
CA ALA A 8 -9.26 -6.69 -5.12
C ALA A 8 -8.02 -5.97 -5.70
N GLY A 9 -8.19 -5.19 -6.77
CA GLY A 9 -7.08 -4.49 -7.41
C GLY A 9 -6.09 -5.39 -8.15
N MET A 10 -6.43 -6.66 -8.34
CA MET A 10 -5.57 -7.62 -9.05
C MET A 10 -6.02 -7.73 -10.51
N PHE A 11 -5.14 -7.30 -11.43
CA PHE A 11 -5.39 -7.34 -12.85
C PHE A 11 -4.48 -8.37 -13.53
N ILE A 12 -5.08 -9.26 -14.33
CA ILE A 12 -4.35 -10.22 -15.16
C ILE A 12 -4.63 -9.85 -16.61
N VAL A 13 -3.60 -9.36 -17.29
CA VAL A 13 -3.71 -8.85 -18.66
C VAL A 13 -2.38 -9.05 -19.40
N SER A 14 -2.42 -9.29 -20.70
CA SER A 14 -1.17 -9.28 -21.47
C SER A 14 -0.65 -7.85 -21.62
N ALA A 15 0.68 -7.66 -21.58
CA ALA A 15 1.31 -6.34 -21.71
C ALA A 15 0.90 -5.63 -23.00
N GLY A 16 0.79 -6.36 -24.11
CA GLY A 16 0.38 -5.80 -25.40
C GLY A 16 -1.07 -5.29 -25.40
N VAL A 17 -1.99 -5.99 -24.75
CA VAL A 17 -3.39 -5.56 -24.60
C VAL A 17 -3.46 -4.31 -23.73
N LEU A 18 -2.74 -4.30 -22.60
CA LEU A 18 -2.69 -3.15 -21.71
C LEU A 18 -2.15 -1.91 -22.45
N ALA A 19 -1.04 -2.05 -23.16
CA ALA A 19 -0.44 -0.97 -23.95
C ALA A 19 -1.39 -0.45 -25.05
N ALA A 20 -2.11 -1.34 -25.73
CA ALA A 20 -3.10 -0.96 -26.73
C ALA A 20 -4.27 -0.17 -26.13
N HIS A 21 -4.78 -0.57 -24.94
CA HIS A 21 -5.80 0.20 -24.24
C HIS A 21 -5.28 1.56 -23.79
N LEU A 22 -4.07 1.63 -23.28
CA LEU A 22 -3.42 2.88 -22.88
C LEU A 22 -3.26 3.82 -24.07
N ALA A 23 -2.79 3.33 -25.23
CA ALA A 23 -2.67 4.09 -26.45
C ALA A 23 -4.02 4.65 -26.93
N ARG A 24 -5.08 3.87 -26.79
CA ARG A 24 -6.43 4.27 -27.21
C ARG A 24 -7.06 5.30 -26.27
N LEU A 25 -6.95 5.09 -24.97
CA LEU A 25 -7.66 5.85 -23.94
C LEU A 25 -6.88 7.08 -23.46
N LEU A 26 -5.55 6.98 -23.41
CA LEU A 26 -4.65 8.01 -22.90
C LEU A 26 -3.43 8.15 -23.82
N PRO A 27 -3.60 8.60 -25.09
CA PRO A 27 -2.54 8.61 -26.10
C PRO A 27 -1.30 9.43 -25.69
N ASP A 28 -1.48 10.57 -25.03
CA ASP A 28 -0.37 11.41 -24.58
C ASP A 28 0.45 10.71 -23.48
N MET A 29 -0.22 10.04 -22.53
CA MET A 29 0.44 9.25 -21.51
C MET A 29 1.21 8.08 -22.14
N HIS A 30 0.59 7.37 -23.06
CA HIS A 30 1.22 6.26 -23.78
C HIS A 30 2.50 6.72 -24.49
N ALA A 31 2.46 7.85 -25.24
CA ALA A 31 3.61 8.36 -25.98
C ALA A 31 4.79 8.70 -25.02
N ARG A 32 4.51 9.32 -23.89
CA ARG A 32 5.54 9.63 -22.87
C ARG A 32 6.12 8.38 -22.23
N LEU A 33 5.26 7.42 -21.87
CA LEU A 33 5.70 6.14 -21.31
C LEU A 33 6.54 5.33 -22.31
N GLU A 34 6.19 5.35 -23.61
CA GLU A 34 7.03 4.75 -24.65
C GLU A 34 8.41 5.43 -24.75
N THR A 35 8.45 6.75 -24.63
CA THR A 35 9.72 7.50 -24.65
C THR A 35 10.61 7.07 -23.47
N ILE A 36 10.05 6.99 -22.27
CA ILE A 36 10.76 6.49 -21.07
C ILE A 36 11.22 5.03 -21.29
N ALA A 37 10.32 4.17 -21.79
CA ALA A 37 10.62 2.77 -22.00
C ALA A 37 11.75 2.53 -23.01
N ARG A 38 11.84 3.33 -24.05
CA ARG A 38 12.94 3.25 -25.04
C ARG A 38 14.30 3.65 -24.46
N ALA A 39 14.32 4.53 -23.46
CA ALA A 39 15.55 4.93 -22.76
C ALA A 39 15.96 3.93 -21.66
N TRP A 40 15.11 2.96 -21.32
CA TRP A 40 15.39 2.00 -20.26
C TRP A 40 16.70 1.25 -20.48
N GLY A 41 17.60 1.31 -19.48
CA GLY A 41 18.91 0.67 -19.54
C GLY A 41 19.96 1.41 -20.38
N THR A 42 19.65 2.62 -20.83
CA THR A 42 20.62 3.51 -21.49
C THR A 42 21.15 4.59 -20.53
N PRO A 43 22.29 5.24 -20.81
CA PRO A 43 22.79 6.33 -19.98
C PRO A 43 21.85 7.54 -19.89
N GLU A 44 20.95 7.73 -20.85
CA GLU A 44 20.01 8.85 -20.94
C GLU A 44 18.74 8.63 -20.13
N PHE A 45 18.57 7.47 -19.49
CA PHE A 45 17.31 7.08 -18.82
C PHE A 45 16.88 8.10 -17.75
N ASP A 46 17.78 8.53 -16.88
CA ASP A 46 17.45 9.44 -15.77
C ASP A 46 16.99 10.82 -16.29
N GLU A 47 17.61 11.34 -17.34
CA GLU A 47 17.23 12.59 -17.98
C GLU A 47 15.85 12.46 -18.64
N VAL A 48 15.65 11.40 -19.43
CA VAL A 48 14.39 11.14 -20.13
C VAL A 48 13.25 10.94 -19.13
N LEU A 49 13.50 10.23 -18.02
CA LEU A 49 12.52 10.02 -16.95
C LEU A 49 12.13 11.36 -16.30
N ALA A 50 13.12 12.17 -15.91
CA ALA A 50 12.92 13.47 -15.27
C ALA A 50 12.09 14.43 -16.16
N ASP A 51 12.33 14.39 -17.47
CA ASP A 51 11.64 15.24 -18.46
C ASP A 51 10.20 14.78 -18.76
N ASN A 52 9.89 13.50 -18.62
CA ASN A 52 8.58 12.98 -19.02
C ASN A 52 7.67 12.64 -17.84
N TRP A 53 8.19 12.09 -16.75
CA TRP A 53 7.40 11.60 -15.62
C TRP A 53 6.52 12.67 -14.94
N PRO A 54 7.00 13.92 -14.68
CA PRO A 54 6.18 14.97 -14.07
C PRO A 54 4.97 15.40 -14.91
N HIS A 55 4.98 15.09 -16.19
CA HIS A 55 3.91 15.44 -17.14
C HIS A 55 2.88 14.33 -17.34
N LEU A 56 3.03 13.19 -16.66
CA LEU A 56 2.03 12.13 -16.70
C LEU A 56 0.81 12.52 -15.86
N THR A 57 -0.37 12.25 -16.38
CA THR A 57 -1.61 12.43 -15.63
C THR A 57 -1.66 11.44 -14.46
N LYS A 58 -1.79 11.95 -13.24
CA LYS A 58 -1.93 11.11 -12.04
C LYS A 58 -3.36 10.55 -11.98
N ILE A 59 -3.54 9.31 -12.39
CA ILE A 59 -4.82 8.61 -12.45
C ILE A 59 -4.63 7.13 -12.09
N ALA A 60 -5.58 6.55 -11.34
CA ALA A 60 -5.56 5.12 -11.06
C ALA A 60 -5.91 4.30 -12.30
N ILE A 61 -5.31 3.10 -12.42
CA ILE A 61 -5.56 2.18 -13.55
C ILE A 61 -7.03 1.80 -13.67
N ASP A 62 -7.75 1.76 -12.55
CA ASP A 62 -9.19 1.50 -12.50
C ASP A 62 -9.95 2.51 -13.38
N HIS A 63 -9.76 3.79 -13.16
CA HIS A 63 -10.43 4.85 -13.91
C HIS A 63 -9.82 5.06 -15.30
N ALA A 64 -8.50 4.86 -15.41
CA ALA A 64 -7.79 5.08 -16.68
C ALA A 64 -8.13 4.04 -17.74
N ILE A 65 -8.26 2.79 -17.35
CA ILE A 65 -8.36 1.64 -18.26
C ILE A 65 -9.49 0.70 -17.88
N ALA A 66 -9.54 0.21 -16.62
CA ALA A 66 -10.44 -0.89 -16.27
C ALA A 66 -11.92 -0.52 -16.43
N GLU A 67 -12.36 0.62 -15.93
CA GLU A 67 -13.74 1.09 -16.07
C GLU A 67 -14.16 1.33 -17.53
N PRO A 68 -13.38 2.10 -18.37
CA PRO A 68 -13.73 2.28 -19.75
C PRO A 68 -13.76 0.97 -20.56
N VAL A 69 -12.81 0.07 -20.32
CA VAL A 69 -12.76 -1.22 -21.00
C VAL A 69 -13.89 -2.14 -20.54
N ALA A 70 -14.26 -2.09 -19.26
CA ALA A 70 -15.40 -2.84 -18.72
C ALA A 70 -16.73 -2.37 -19.33
N ALA A 71 -16.90 -1.05 -19.54
CA ALA A 71 -18.07 -0.49 -20.20
C ALA A 71 -18.24 -1.02 -21.64
N ASP A 72 -17.11 -1.29 -22.32
CA ASP A 72 -17.07 -1.92 -23.65
C ASP A 72 -17.17 -3.46 -23.61
N GLY A 73 -17.34 -4.08 -22.42
CA GLY A 73 -17.40 -5.54 -22.25
C GLY A 73 -16.05 -6.25 -22.35
N GLY A 74 -14.93 -5.51 -22.27
CA GLY A 74 -13.57 -6.05 -22.40
C GLY A 74 -12.93 -6.54 -21.11
N VAL A 75 -13.66 -6.55 -19.99
CA VAL A 75 -13.17 -7.04 -18.68
C VAL A 75 -14.01 -8.22 -18.22
N ALA A 76 -13.35 -9.28 -17.78
CA ALA A 76 -13.97 -10.40 -17.10
C ALA A 76 -13.61 -10.37 -15.61
N VAL A 77 -14.59 -10.68 -14.76
CA VAL A 77 -14.38 -10.80 -13.31
C VAL A 77 -14.22 -12.28 -12.96
N VAL A 78 -13.18 -12.61 -12.21
CA VAL A 78 -13.01 -13.92 -11.57
C VAL A 78 -13.47 -13.77 -10.13
N PRO A 79 -14.65 -14.30 -9.76
CA PRO A 79 -15.11 -14.25 -8.38
C PRO A 79 -14.18 -15.07 -7.49
N ALA A 80 -13.76 -14.50 -6.38
CA ALA A 80 -13.06 -15.21 -5.32
C ALA A 80 -14.07 -15.56 -4.22
N ASP A 81 -13.93 -16.74 -3.65
CA ASP A 81 -14.67 -17.15 -2.48
C ASP A 81 -13.95 -16.78 -1.17
N ALA A 82 -14.61 -17.00 -0.04
CA ALA A 82 -14.03 -16.71 1.27
C ALA A 82 -12.79 -17.56 1.61
N GLU A 83 -12.62 -18.71 0.92
CA GLU A 83 -11.50 -19.62 1.16
C GLU A 83 -10.18 -19.07 0.57
N LEU A 84 -10.25 -18.09 -0.36
CA LEU A 84 -9.07 -17.42 -0.89
C LEU A 84 -8.26 -16.73 0.21
N GLY A 85 -8.89 -16.34 1.32
CA GLY A 85 -8.20 -15.70 2.45
C GLY A 85 -7.56 -14.35 2.07
N TRP A 86 -8.03 -13.71 1.00
CA TRP A 86 -7.51 -12.42 0.58
C TRP A 86 -7.87 -11.32 1.57
N THR A 87 -6.90 -10.51 1.94
CA THR A 87 -7.10 -9.29 2.72
C THR A 87 -6.21 -8.18 2.17
N ASP A 88 -6.70 -6.95 2.24
CA ASP A 88 -5.89 -5.77 1.94
C ASP A 88 -5.03 -5.43 3.16
N LEU A 89 -3.70 -5.52 3.01
CA LEU A 89 -2.72 -5.14 4.03
C LEU A 89 -2.47 -3.63 4.06
N GLY A 90 -3.53 -2.86 3.95
CA GLY A 90 -3.46 -1.40 3.87
C GLY A 90 -3.22 -0.69 5.20
N ASP A 91 -3.37 -1.38 6.34
CA ASP A 91 -3.27 -0.76 7.65
C ASP A 91 -2.82 -1.72 8.76
N PHE A 92 -2.60 -1.15 9.96
CA PHE A 92 -2.18 -1.91 11.14
C PHE A 92 -3.25 -2.86 11.67
N GLU A 93 -4.53 -2.65 11.38
CA GLU A 93 -5.59 -3.55 11.80
C GLU A 93 -5.50 -4.88 11.04
N ALA A 94 -5.41 -4.81 9.71
CA ALA A 94 -5.24 -5.99 8.86
C ALA A 94 -3.93 -6.73 9.17
N LEU A 95 -2.82 -5.99 9.34
CA LEU A 95 -1.52 -6.56 9.70
C LEU A 95 -1.58 -7.26 11.04
N THR A 96 -2.23 -6.67 12.05
CA THR A 96 -2.36 -7.28 13.38
C THR A 96 -3.12 -8.61 13.33
N GLY A 97 -4.16 -8.71 12.51
CA GLY A 97 -4.92 -9.95 12.32
C GLY A 97 -4.01 -11.09 11.85
N ILE A 98 -3.25 -10.87 10.79
CA ILE A 98 -2.34 -11.87 10.20
C ILE A 98 -1.21 -12.25 11.16
N VAL A 99 -0.59 -11.25 11.80
CA VAL A 99 0.53 -11.50 12.73
C VAL A 99 0.05 -12.21 14.01
N ALA A 100 -1.16 -11.93 14.48
CA ALA A 100 -1.78 -12.63 15.61
C ALA A 100 -2.03 -14.11 15.27
N GLU A 101 -2.57 -14.41 14.09
CA GLU A 101 -2.78 -15.78 13.62
C GLU A 101 -1.47 -16.55 13.47
N ALA A 102 -0.39 -15.87 13.05
CA ALA A 102 0.95 -16.45 12.94
C ALA A 102 1.68 -16.62 14.29
N GLY A 103 1.10 -16.14 15.40
CA GLY A 103 1.72 -16.19 16.74
C GLY A 103 2.89 -15.23 16.95
N ASN A 104 3.08 -14.25 16.07
CA ASN A 104 4.25 -13.36 16.02
C ASN A 104 3.90 -11.89 16.35
N LEU A 105 3.27 -11.64 17.49
CA LEU A 105 2.92 -10.27 17.93
C LEU A 105 4.09 -9.43 18.44
N GLY A 106 5.34 -9.82 18.18
CA GLY A 106 6.55 -9.17 18.70
C GLY A 106 6.79 -9.47 20.20
N GLU A 107 8.05 -9.34 20.64
CA GLU A 107 8.38 -9.47 22.04
C GLU A 107 7.89 -8.28 22.84
N ALA A 108 6.90 -8.50 23.71
CA ALA A 108 6.38 -7.50 24.63
C ALA A 108 5.77 -8.17 25.86
N LEU A 109 5.94 -7.55 27.03
CA LEU A 109 5.17 -7.91 28.21
C LEU A 109 3.78 -7.27 28.14
N ARG A 110 2.74 -8.09 28.29
CA ARG A 110 1.34 -7.64 28.21
C ARG A 110 0.63 -7.95 29.52
N VAL A 111 0.06 -6.91 30.13
CA VAL A 111 -0.78 -7.03 31.35
C VAL A 111 -2.08 -6.28 31.03
N GLU A 112 -3.22 -6.97 31.07
CA GLU A 112 -4.53 -6.38 30.73
C GLU A 112 -4.52 -5.64 29.38
N SER A 113 -3.83 -6.21 28.38
CA SER A 113 -3.57 -5.59 27.06
C SER A 113 -3.87 -6.58 25.93
N ASP A 114 -5.01 -7.26 26.01
CA ASP A 114 -5.45 -8.22 25.01
C ASP A 114 -5.57 -7.53 23.62
N GLY A 115 -5.21 -8.25 22.57
CA GLY A 115 -5.25 -7.73 21.20
C GLY A 115 -4.16 -6.69 20.87
N ALA A 116 -3.31 -6.31 21.83
CA ALA A 116 -2.21 -5.39 21.57
C ALA A 116 -1.08 -6.07 20.81
N ALA A 117 -0.56 -5.40 19.77
CA ALA A 117 0.50 -5.89 18.89
C ALA A 117 1.69 -4.93 18.87
N VAL A 118 2.89 -5.48 18.77
CA VAL A 118 4.14 -4.72 18.60
C VAL A 118 4.80 -5.15 17.32
N PHE A 119 5.18 -4.20 16.48
CA PHE A 119 5.81 -4.39 15.18
C PHE A 119 7.18 -3.71 15.16
N GLY A 120 8.18 -4.36 14.56
CA GLY A 120 9.51 -3.81 14.41
C GLY A 120 10.40 -3.93 15.63
N SER A 121 11.53 -3.24 15.61
CA SER A 121 12.53 -3.22 16.67
C SER A 121 13.26 -1.87 16.66
N LEU A 122 13.60 -1.39 17.85
CA LEU A 122 14.45 -0.20 18.03
C LEU A 122 15.95 -0.51 17.87
N ALA A 123 16.32 -1.79 17.82
CA ALA A 123 17.70 -2.22 17.63
C ALA A 123 17.86 -3.03 16.35
N GLN A 124 18.98 -2.80 15.66
CA GLN A 124 19.33 -3.57 14.46
C GLN A 124 19.79 -5.01 14.79
N ASP A 125 20.21 -5.26 16.04
CA ASP A 125 20.82 -6.52 16.48
C ASP A 125 19.91 -7.37 17.37
N GLY A 126 18.62 -7.01 17.51
CA GLY A 126 17.67 -7.76 18.35
C GLY A 126 17.74 -7.48 19.86
N GLU A 127 18.69 -6.66 20.33
CA GLU A 127 18.82 -6.21 21.71
C GLU A 127 18.22 -4.80 21.89
N GLY A 128 16.91 -4.65 21.67
CA GLY A 128 16.19 -3.40 21.87
C GLY A 128 15.63 -3.26 23.29
N PRO A 129 15.11 -2.09 23.64
CA PRO A 129 14.42 -1.91 24.90
C PRO A 129 13.17 -2.80 24.97
N LEU A 130 12.92 -3.36 26.17
CA LEU A 130 11.71 -4.12 26.42
C LEU A 130 10.47 -3.22 26.25
N VAL A 131 9.50 -3.68 25.48
CA VAL A 131 8.18 -3.05 25.38
C VAL A 131 7.25 -3.70 26.42
N ALA A 132 6.69 -2.90 27.30
CA ALA A 132 5.69 -3.35 28.27
C ALA A 132 4.37 -2.59 28.04
N LEU A 133 3.28 -3.33 27.87
CA LEU A 133 1.95 -2.82 27.62
C LEU A 133 1.05 -3.17 28.82
N VAL A 134 0.48 -2.16 29.46
CA VAL A 134 -0.33 -2.35 30.67
C VAL A 134 -1.63 -1.59 30.56
N GLY A 135 -2.77 -2.28 30.58
CA GLY A 135 -4.11 -1.68 30.53
C GLY A 135 -4.44 -1.00 29.20
N VAL A 136 -3.81 -1.43 28.10
CA VAL A 136 -3.97 -0.83 26.74
C VAL A 136 -4.38 -1.90 25.73
N PRO A 137 -5.63 -2.40 25.81
CA PRO A 137 -6.11 -3.38 24.85
C PRO A 137 -6.22 -2.79 23.44
N ASP A 138 -6.16 -3.64 22.41
CA ASP A 138 -6.37 -3.30 21.00
C ASP A 138 -5.48 -2.15 20.49
N VAL A 139 -4.25 -2.09 20.96
CA VAL A 139 -3.25 -1.11 20.52
C VAL A 139 -2.25 -1.76 19.56
N ALA A 140 -1.89 -1.05 18.51
CA ALA A 140 -0.76 -1.34 17.66
C ALA A 140 0.41 -0.40 18.00
N VAL A 141 1.58 -0.96 18.24
CA VAL A 141 2.83 -0.22 18.47
C VAL A 141 3.80 -0.58 17.35
N ALA A 142 4.20 0.39 16.55
CA ALA A 142 5.23 0.21 15.53
C ALA A 142 6.52 0.91 15.97
N LEU A 143 7.62 0.17 15.94
CA LEU A 143 8.93 0.60 16.38
C LEU A 143 9.88 0.67 15.20
N THR A 144 10.44 1.83 14.96
CA THR A 144 11.55 2.05 14.02
C THR A 144 12.69 2.75 14.75
N PRO A 145 13.93 2.77 14.21
CA PRO A 145 15.05 3.44 14.86
C PRO A 145 14.85 4.95 15.07
N ASP A 146 13.99 5.57 14.28
CA ASP A 146 13.75 7.02 14.22
C ASP A 146 12.38 7.45 14.75
N ALA A 147 11.42 6.52 14.92
CA ALA A 147 10.08 6.83 15.36
C ALA A 147 9.40 5.70 16.15
N ILE A 148 8.46 6.07 17.00
CA ILE A 148 7.55 5.13 17.66
C ILE A 148 6.13 5.60 17.36
N LEU A 149 5.35 4.76 16.69
CA LEU A 149 3.93 4.99 16.47
C LEU A 149 3.13 4.14 17.47
N VAL A 150 2.19 4.78 18.15
CA VAL A 150 1.20 4.10 19.00
C VAL A 150 -0.18 4.51 18.53
N THR A 151 -0.99 3.55 18.12
CA THR A 151 -2.36 3.79 17.67
C THR A 151 -3.31 2.70 18.15
N ARG A 152 -4.57 3.03 18.36
CA ARG A 152 -5.61 2.01 18.49
C ARG A 152 -5.83 1.35 17.12
N ARG A 153 -6.10 0.05 17.09
CA ARG A 153 -6.32 -0.72 15.87
C ARG A 153 -7.47 -0.13 15.04
N ASP A 154 -8.59 0.24 15.70
CA ASP A 154 -9.76 0.87 15.06
C ASP A 154 -9.51 2.30 14.55
N ARG A 155 -8.31 2.85 14.78
CA ARG A 155 -7.85 4.18 14.35
C ARG A 155 -6.66 4.14 13.38
N ALA A 156 -6.30 2.98 12.88
CA ALA A 156 -5.16 2.80 11.97
C ALA A 156 -5.20 3.75 10.76
N GLN A 157 -6.38 3.97 10.18
CA GLN A 157 -6.57 4.91 9.07
C GLN A 157 -6.22 6.38 9.42
N SER A 158 -6.29 6.75 10.70
CA SER A 158 -5.95 8.11 11.14
C SER A 158 -4.45 8.39 11.13
N VAL A 159 -3.59 7.38 10.96
CA VAL A 159 -2.13 7.53 10.86
C VAL A 159 -1.75 8.43 9.69
N LYS A 160 -2.54 8.42 8.60
CA LYS A 160 -2.34 9.35 7.48
C LYS A 160 -2.29 10.81 7.90
N ALA A 161 -3.11 11.23 8.87
CA ALA A 161 -3.09 12.61 9.36
C ALA A 161 -1.78 12.98 10.06
N VAL A 162 -1.07 12.00 10.65
CA VAL A 162 0.28 12.22 11.22
C VAL A 162 1.28 12.46 10.10
N VAL A 163 1.21 11.67 9.03
CA VAL A 163 2.06 11.83 7.83
C VAL A 163 1.87 13.21 7.22
N ASP A 164 0.61 13.65 7.05
CA ASP A 164 0.29 14.97 6.51
C ASP A 164 0.87 16.11 7.41
N GLN A 165 0.76 15.98 8.74
CA GLN A 165 1.35 16.93 9.68
C GLN A 165 2.89 16.97 9.63
N LEU A 166 3.54 15.82 9.50
CA LEU A 166 5.00 15.75 9.35
C LEU A 166 5.45 16.46 8.07
N ALA A 167 4.72 16.26 6.97
CA ALA A 167 4.98 16.96 5.72
C ALA A 167 4.83 18.48 5.85
N GLU A 168 3.77 18.95 6.52
CA GLU A 168 3.55 20.39 6.81
C GLU A 168 4.66 20.98 7.69
N GLN A 169 5.24 20.20 8.61
CA GLN A 169 6.34 20.61 9.48
C GLN A 169 7.71 20.49 8.81
N GLY A 170 7.79 20.01 7.57
CA GLY A 170 9.04 19.81 6.84
C GLY A 170 9.89 18.65 7.36
N ARG A 171 9.30 17.70 8.13
CA ARG A 171 9.97 16.51 8.68
C ARG A 171 10.00 15.39 7.64
N SER A 172 10.61 15.65 6.49
CA SER A 172 10.78 14.66 5.41
C SER A 172 11.72 13.50 5.77
N ASP A 173 12.48 13.66 6.84
CA ASP A 173 13.31 12.62 7.45
C ASP A 173 12.51 11.46 8.09
N LEU A 174 11.21 11.67 8.33
CA LEU A 174 10.29 10.70 8.93
C LEU A 174 9.17 10.25 7.97
N LEU A 175 9.30 10.54 6.66
CA LEU A 175 8.28 10.21 5.64
C LEU A 175 8.75 9.10 4.71
#